data_c08bb8091755d164114d05c00b8075ef
#
_entry.id   c08bb8091755d164114d05c00b8075ef
#
_cell.length_a   1.000
_cell.length_b   1.000
_cell.length_c   1.000
_cell.angle_alpha   90.00
_cell.angle_beta   90.00
_cell.angle_gamma   90.00
#
_symmetry.space_group_name_H-M   'P 1'
#
loop_
_entity.id
_entity.type
_entity.pdbx_description
1 polymer ?
#
loop_
_entity_poly.entity_id
_entity_poly.type
_entity_poly.pdbx_seq_one_letter_code
_entity_poly.pdbx_strand_id
1 'polypeptide(L)'
;LVNRPYQESSSIISGSEVLKSSNKTTYNGNYGLNAQWTVYNGSKRLKTIEQEKLNNRVADLDVATSENDIEQSIAQVYIQILYAAESVKVNENTLQVSEAQRDRGKQLLDAGSIARSDYAQLEAQVSTDRYQLVTAQATLQDYKLQLKQLLELDGEQEMQVYLPALGDENVLSPLPTKTDVVPLWPSARK
;
A
#
# COMPACT_ATOMS: atom_id res chain seq x y z
N LEU A 1 -38.95 -5.05 27.90
CA LEU A 1 -38.60 -6.34 28.53
C LEU A 1 -39.73 -6.72 29.48
N VAL A 2 -40.61 -7.62 29.03
CA VAL A 2 -41.67 -8.19 29.86
C VAL A 2 -41.01 -9.27 30.73
N ASN A 3 -40.86 -8.96 32.00
CA ASN A 3 -40.36 -9.91 32.98
C ASN A 3 -41.48 -10.91 33.27
N ARG A 4 -41.32 -12.20 32.94
CA ARG A 4 -42.27 -13.26 33.29
C ARG A 4 -42.12 -13.57 34.78
N PRO A 5 -43.21 -13.68 35.50
CA PRO A 5 -43.15 -14.07 36.93
C PRO A 5 -42.65 -15.51 37.06
N TYR A 6 -41.61 -15.70 37.82
CA TYR A 6 -41.13 -17.01 38.23
C TYR A 6 -42.06 -17.53 39.31
N GLN A 7 -42.67 -18.68 39.10
CA GLN A 7 -43.56 -19.31 40.04
C GLN A 7 -42.83 -20.48 40.74
N GLU A 8 -42.33 -20.24 41.90
CA GLU A 8 -41.80 -21.30 42.75
C GLU A 8 -42.92 -21.85 43.62
N SER A 9 -43.33 -23.10 43.40
CA SER A 9 -44.23 -23.83 44.24
C SER A 9 -43.44 -24.81 45.11
N SER A 10 -43.19 -24.46 46.35
CA SER A 10 -42.66 -25.40 47.34
C SER A 10 -43.79 -25.95 48.19
N SER A 11 -44.11 -27.23 48.04
CA SER A 11 -44.98 -27.95 48.93
C SER A 11 -44.16 -28.70 50.01
N ILE A 12 -44.15 -28.25 51.21
CA ILE A 12 -43.61 -28.98 52.37
C ILE A 12 -44.69 -29.82 52.98
N ILE A 13 -44.59 -31.15 52.90
CA ILE A 13 -45.46 -32.10 53.60
C ILE A 13 -44.81 -32.42 54.93
N SER A 14 -45.32 -31.89 55.99
CA SER A 14 -44.98 -32.31 57.33
C SER A 14 -46.28 -32.65 58.08
N GLY A 15 -46.48 -33.95 58.26
CA GLY A 15 -47.45 -34.56 59.16
C GLY A 15 -48.87 -33.94 59.29
N SER A 16 -49.83 -34.48 58.54
CA SER A 16 -51.30 -34.40 58.88
C SER A 16 -52.04 -33.06 58.77
N GLU A 17 -51.40 -31.93 58.44
CA GLU A 17 -52.12 -30.70 58.11
C GLU A 17 -51.68 -30.12 56.81
N VAL A 18 -52.58 -29.86 55.84
CA VAL A 18 -52.38 -29.21 54.61
C VAL A 18 -52.31 -27.72 54.83
N LEU A 19 -51.13 -27.18 54.97
CA LEU A 19 -50.93 -25.73 54.95
C LEU A 19 -51.14 -25.20 53.51
N LYS A 20 -52.26 -24.49 53.32
CA LYS A 20 -52.52 -23.74 52.08
C LYS A 20 -51.52 -22.63 51.94
N SER A 21 -50.50 -22.83 51.08
CA SER A 21 -49.66 -21.77 50.67
C SER A 21 -50.41 -20.84 49.73
N SER A 22 -50.65 -19.60 50.10
CA SER A 22 -51.21 -18.59 49.20
C SER A 22 -50.13 -17.95 48.41
N ASN A 23 -50.08 -18.26 47.14
CA ASN A 23 -49.16 -17.59 46.21
C ASN A 23 -49.57 -16.13 46.00
N LYS A 24 -48.87 -15.20 46.61
CA LYS A 24 -49.04 -13.77 46.37
C LYS A 24 -48.19 -13.37 45.16
N THR A 25 -48.80 -13.20 44.00
CA THR A 25 -48.14 -12.70 42.83
C THR A 25 -48.09 -11.17 42.86
N THR A 26 -46.91 -10.60 43.00
CA THR A 26 -46.72 -9.15 42.97
C THR A 26 -46.19 -8.73 41.61
N TYR A 27 -46.95 -7.90 40.91
CA TYR A 27 -46.50 -7.29 39.64
C TYR A 27 -45.92 -5.92 39.94
N ASN A 28 -44.62 -5.74 39.70
CA ASN A 28 -43.96 -4.47 39.76
C ASN A 28 -43.59 -4.04 38.35
N GLY A 29 -44.19 -3.01 37.83
CA GLY A 29 -43.89 -2.40 36.54
C GLY A 29 -43.49 -0.95 36.73
N ASN A 30 -42.26 -0.62 36.34
CA ASN A 30 -41.80 0.77 36.28
C ASN A 30 -41.77 1.24 34.82
N TYR A 31 -42.58 2.24 34.56
CA TYR A 31 -42.59 2.94 33.26
C TYR A 31 -42.06 4.36 33.48
N GLY A 32 -40.97 4.72 32.80
CA GLY A 32 -40.41 6.06 32.83
C GLY A 32 -40.26 6.61 31.40
N LEU A 33 -40.82 7.78 31.18
CA LEU A 33 -40.59 8.57 29.96
C LEU A 33 -39.63 9.73 30.31
N ASN A 34 -38.42 9.68 29.80
CA ASN A 34 -37.46 10.76 29.93
C ASN A 34 -37.40 11.56 28.64
N ALA A 35 -37.80 12.82 28.66
CA ALA A 35 -37.63 13.78 27.59
C ALA A 35 -36.66 14.88 28.02
N GLN A 36 -35.51 14.96 27.40
CA GLN A 36 -34.52 16.00 27.65
C GLN A 36 -34.45 16.95 26.47
N TRP A 37 -34.80 18.19 26.67
CA TRP A 37 -34.72 19.21 25.62
C TRP A 37 -33.74 20.29 26.05
N THR A 38 -32.65 20.40 25.23
CA THR A 38 -31.66 21.46 25.45
C THR A 38 -32.14 22.74 24.78
N VAL A 39 -32.66 23.69 25.55
CA VAL A 39 -33.17 24.98 25.05
C VAL A 39 -32.02 25.94 24.63
N TYR A 40 -30.93 25.89 25.35
CA TYR A 40 -29.74 26.73 25.08
C TYR A 40 -28.45 25.99 25.44
N ASN A 41 -27.48 25.95 24.52
CA ASN A 41 -26.16 25.31 24.72
C ASN A 41 -24.99 26.23 24.42
N GLY A 42 -25.16 27.56 24.61
CA GLY A 42 -24.05 28.51 24.45
C GLY A 42 -23.44 28.56 23.06
N SER A 43 -24.22 28.44 22.00
CA SER A 43 -23.75 28.41 20.59
C SER A 43 -22.88 27.19 20.22
N LYS A 44 -22.82 26.16 21.08
CA LYS A 44 -22.05 24.95 20.80
C LYS A 44 -22.42 24.36 19.42
N ARG A 45 -23.71 24.33 19.08
CA ARG A 45 -24.18 23.80 17.80
C ARG A 45 -23.63 24.57 16.59
N LEU A 46 -23.54 25.89 16.67
CA LEU A 46 -22.96 26.71 15.60
C LEU A 46 -21.46 26.44 15.46
N LYS A 47 -20.74 26.35 16.56
CA LYS A 47 -19.32 26.04 16.55
C LYS A 47 -19.03 24.60 16.08
N THR A 48 -19.89 23.65 16.37
CA THR A 48 -19.79 22.30 15.80
C THR A 48 -19.98 22.32 14.27
N ILE A 49 -20.93 23.09 13.74
CA ILE A 49 -21.12 23.23 12.29
C ILE A 49 -19.88 23.88 11.63
N GLU A 50 -19.29 24.88 12.24
CA GLU A 50 -18.01 25.47 11.76
C GLU A 50 -16.88 24.43 11.78
N GLN A 51 -16.78 23.66 12.85
CA GLN A 51 -15.79 22.58 12.98
C GLN A 51 -15.96 21.54 11.87
N GLU A 52 -17.19 21.09 11.62
CA GLU A 52 -17.44 20.10 10.56
C GLU A 52 -17.13 20.66 9.16
N LYS A 53 -17.38 21.94 8.90
CA LYS A 53 -16.96 22.60 7.65
C LYS A 53 -15.45 22.61 7.48
N LEU A 54 -14.71 22.85 8.58
CA LEU A 54 -13.24 22.79 8.56
C LEU A 54 -12.74 21.34 8.38
N ASN A 55 -13.37 20.38 9.01
CA ASN A 55 -13.06 18.95 8.84
C ASN A 55 -13.25 18.51 7.38
N ASN A 56 -14.32 18.93 6.72
CA ASN A 56 -14.52 18.66 5.29
C ASN A 56 -13.40 19.28 4.45
N ARG A 57 -12.95 20.49 4.78
CA ARG A 57 -11.85 21.13 4.07
C ARG A 57 -10.52 20.43 4.30
N VAL A 58 -10.30 19.91 5.50
CA VAL A 58 -9.13 19.05 5.79
C VAL A 58 -9.19 17.78 4.96
N ALA A 59 -10.34 17.11 4.88
CA ALA A 59 -10.52 15.93 4.07
C ALA A 59 -10.25 16.18 2.56
N ASP A 60 -10.68 17.33 2.02
CA ASP A 60 -10.37 17.73 0.63
C ASP A 60 -8.85 17.91 0.41
N LEU A 61 -8.16 18.49 1.38
CA LEU A 61 -6.70 18.64 1.33
C LEU A 61 -5.96 17.30 1.49
N ASP A 62 -6.50 16.40 2.30
CA ASP A 62 -5.95 15.04 2.46
C ASP A 62 -6.04 14.25 1.16
N VAL A 63 -7.14 14.40 0.39
CA VAL A 63 -7.26 13.81 -0.95
C VAL A 63 -6.17 14.37 -1.88
N ALA A 64 -6.00 15.70 -1.94
CA ALA A 64 -4.97 16.32 -2.77
C ALA A 64 -3.54 15.87 -2.37
N THR A 65 -3.29 15.69 -1.08
CA THR A 65 -2.02 15.17 -0.58
C THR A 65 -1.80 13.72 -1.04
N SER A 66 -2.84 12.88 -0.91
CA SER A 66 -2.78 11.49 -1.37
C SER A 66 -2.56 11.37 -2.88
N GLU A 67 -3.18 12.25 -3.69
CA GLU A 67 -2.92 12.32 -5.13
C GLU A 67 -1.45 12.63 -5.43
N ASN A 68 -0.86 13.62 -4.77
CA ASN A 68 0.55 13.96 -4.93
C ASN A 68 1.48 12.82 -4.50
N ASP A 69 1.16 12.13 -3.41
CA ASP A 69 1.95 11.00 -2.91
C ASP A 69 1.94 9.82 -3.91
N ILE A 70 0.80 9.58 -4.56
CA ILE A 70 0.67 8.56 -5.61
C ILE A 70 1.48 8.98 -6.84
N GLU A 71 1.37 10.23 -7.31
CA GLU A 71 2.14 10.74 -8.44
C GLU A 71 3.66 10.62 -8.18
N GLN A 72 4.10 10.97 -6.98
CA GLN A 72 5.50 10.84 -6.58
C GLN A 72 5.94 9.36 -6.58
N SER A 73 5.11 8.47 -6.07
CA SER A 73 5.39 7.03 -6.02
C SER A 73 5.50 6.44 -7.43
N ILE A 74 4.62 6.83 -8.35
CA ILE A 74 4.67 6.42 -9.76
C ILE A 74 5.96 6.91 -10.41
N ALA A 75 6.32 8.18 -10.23
CA ALA A 75 7.54 8.76 -10.78
C ALA A 75 8.79 8.04 -10.25
N GLN A 76 8.82 7.73 -8.97
CA GLN A 76 9.92 7.02 -8.33
C GLN A 76 10.10 5.60 -8.90
N VAL A 77 9.02 4.82 -9.00
CA VAL A 77 9.07 3.47 -9.58
C VAL A 77 9.44 3.51 -11.06
N TYR A 78 8.96 4.51 -11.80
CA TYR A 78 9.35 4.69 -13.21
C TYR A 78 10.86 4.92 -13.38
N ILE A 79 11.45 5.78 -12.55
CA ILE A 79 12.91 6.01 -12.56
C ILE A 79 13.67 4.72 -12.21
N GLN A 80 13.17 3.92 -11.27
CA GLN A 80 13.77 2.62 -10.93
C GLN A 80 13.70 1.64 -12.11
N ILE A 81 12.62 1.65 -12.89
CA ILE A 81 12.51 0.84 -14.11
C ILE A 81 13.55 1.28 -15.15
N LEU A 82 13.71 2.59 -15.38
CA LEU A 82 14.73 3.11 -16.30
C LEU A 82 16.14 2.67 -15.89
N TYR A 83 16.47 2.81 -14.61
CA TYR A 83 17.75 2.39 -14.07
C TYR A 83 17.97 0.87 -14.22
N ALA A 84 16.95 0.07 -13.88
CA ALA A 84 17.03 -1.39 -14.00
C ALA A 84 17.17 -1.85 -15.46
N ALA A 85 16.47 -1.19 -16.39
CA ALA A 85 16.59 -1.49 -17.82
C ALA A 85 17.99 -1.20 -18.36
N GLU A 86 18.61 -0.10 -17.93
CA GLU A 86 19.98 0.22 -18.32
C GLU A 86 20.99 -0.76 -17.66
N SER A 87 20.75 -1.14 -16.41
CA SER A 87 21.54 -2.18 -15.73
C SER A 87 21.52 -3.51 -16.48
N VAL A 88 20.37 -3.92 -17.03
CA VAL A 88 20.27 -5.13 -17.87
C VAL A 88 21.18 -5.02 -19.09
N LYS A 89 21.16 -3.90 -19.83
CA LYS A 89 22.03 -3.69 -21.00
C LYS A 89 23.51 -3.75 -20.64
N VAL A 90 23.90 -3.14 -19.52
CA VAL A 90 25.28 -3.18 -19.03
C VAL A 90 25.71 -4.62 -18.74
N ASN A 91 24.86 -5.39 -18.04
CA ASN A 91 25.15 -6.80 -17.73
C ASN A 91 25.17 -7.68 -18.99
N GLU A 92 24.31 -7.41 -19.99
CA GLU A 92 24.35 -8.10 -21.30
C GLU A 92 25.69 -7.86 -22.01
N ASN A 93 26.13 -6.62 -22.06
CA ASN A 93 27.43 -6.28 -22.65
C ASN A 93 28.60 -6.92 -21.88
N THR A 94 28.55 -6.92 -20.55
CA THR A 94 29.56 -7.55 -19.70
C THR A 94 29.62 -9.06 -19.96
N LEU A 95 28.47 -9.73 -20.04
CA LEU A 95 28.39 -11.15 -20.35
C LEU A 95 28.94 -11.43 -21.75
N GLN A 96 28.62 -10.62 -22.75
CA GLN A 96 29.14 -10.79 -24.09
C GLN A 96 30.68 -10.68 -24.14
N VAL A 97 31.26 -9.74 -23.39
CA VAL A 97 32.72 -9.57 -23.28
C VAL A 97 33.35 -10.78 -22.58
N SER A 98 32.79 -11.25 -21.46
CA SER A 98 33.31 -12.42 -20.75
C SER A 98 33.19 -13.71 -21.57
N GLU A 99 32.11 -13.91 -22.31
CA GLU A 99 31.98 -15.02 -23.24
C GLU A 99 33.04 -14.99 -24.35
N ALA A 100 33.32 -13.82 -24.94
CA ALA A 100 34.37 -13.68 -25.93
C ALA A 100 35.78 -13.95 -25.33
N GLN A 101 35.99 -13.53 -24.06
CA GLN A 101 37.25 -13.83 -23.35
C GLN A 101 37.40 -15.33 -23.07
N ARG A 102 36.34 -16.01 -22.65
CA ARG A 102 36.31 -17.47 -22.44
C ARG A 102 36.63 -18.20 -23.78
N ASP A 103 36.02 -17.80 -24.89
CA ASP A 103 36.21 -18.44 -26.18
C ASP A 103 37.64 -18.27 -26.68
N ARG A 104 38.22 -17.07 -26.48
CA ARG A 104 39.64 -16.84 -26.72
C ARG A 104 40.53 -17.67 -25.78
N GLY A 105 40.20 -17.75 -24.52
CA GLY A 105 40.89 -18.60 -23.53
C GLY A 105 40.87 -20.06 -23.93
N LYS A 106 39.76 -20.56 -24.49
CA LYS A 106 39.65 -21.93 -24.99
C LYS A 106 40.64 -22.18 -26.14
N GLN A 107 40.76 -21.27 -27.10
CA GLN A 107 41.71 -21.37 -28.18
C GLN A 107 43.18 -21.39 -27.67
N LEU A 108 43.49 -20.59 -26.64
CA LEU A 108 44.81 -20.56 -26.02
C LEU A 108 45.10 -21.83 -25.23
N LEU A 109 44.10 -22.42 -24.57
CA LEU A 109 44.22 -23.70 -23.87
C LEU A 109 44.47 -24.84 -24.85
N ASP A 110 43.73 -24.88 -25.98
CA ASP A 110 43.87 -25.87 -27.02
C ASP A 110 45.24 -25.77 -27.70
N ALA A 111 45.81 -24.55 -27.78
CA ALA A 111 47.18 -24.31 -28.25
C ALA A 111 48.26 -24.56 -27.15
N GLY A 112 47.86 -24.95 -25.93
CA GLY A 112 48.81 -25.19 -24.82
C GLY A 112 49.43 -23.92 -24.22
N SER A 113 48.90 -22.74 -24.51
CA SER A 113 49.46 -21.44 -24.11
C SER A 113 49.01 -20.96 -22.73
N ILE A 114 47.93 -21.51 -22.20
CA ILE A 114 47.43 -21.21 -20.83
C ILE A 114 47.19 -22.49 -20.05
N ALA A 115 47.17 -22.37 -18.71
CA ALA A 115 46.86 -23.48 -17.83
C ALA A 115 45.35 -23.75 -17.81
N ARG A 116 44.97 -24.98 -17.52
CA ARG A 116 43.55 -25.40 -17.35
C ARG A 116 42.88 -24.67 -16.19
N SER A 117 43.61 -24.29 -15.15
CA SER A 117 43.13 -23.45 -14.05
C SER A 117 42.69 -22.08 -14.50
N ASP A 118 43.43 -21.44 -15.41
CA ASP A 118 43.16 -20.10 -15.93
C ASP A 118 41.90 -20.11 -16.80
N TYR A 119 41.73 -21.16 -17.63
CA TYR A 119 40.50 -21.34 -18.39
C TYR A 119 39.30 -21.56 -17.45
N ALA A 120 39.43 -22.35 -16.39
CA ALA A 120 38.36 -22.57 -15.43
C ALA A 120 37.92 -21.25 -14.72
N GLN A 121 38.87 -20.31 -14.51
CA GLN A 121 38.53 -19.00 -13.98
C GLN A 121 37.67 -18.17 -14.97
N LEU A 122 37.97 -18.25 -16.28
CA LEU A 122 37.15 -17.59 -17.29
C LEU A 122 35.73 -18.18 -17.37
N GLU A 123 35.60 -19.50 -17.24
CA GLU A 123 34.27 -20.14 -17.17
C GLU A 123 33.49 -19.73 -15.90
N ALA A 124 34.17 -19.63 -14.77
CA ALA A 124 33.56 -19.15 -13.54
C ALA A 124 33.10 -17.70 -13.66
N GLN A 125 33.90 -16.84 -14.33
CA GLN A 125 33.50 -15.44 -14.58
C GLN A 125 32.24 -15.35 -15.44
N VAL A 126 32.18 -16.09 -16.57
CA VAL A 126 30.98 -16.14 -17.41
C VAL A 126 29.74 -16.56 -16.63
N SER A 127 29.91 -17.57 -15.75
CA SER A 127 28.81 -18.05 -14.91
C SER A 127 28.32 -16.99 -13.92
N THR A 128 29.25 -16.21 -13.36
CA THR A 128 28.96 -15.09 -12.46
C THR A 128 28.23 -13.97 -13.19
N ASP A 129 28.72 -13.57 -14.38
CA ASP A 129 28.12 -12.50 -15.18
C ASP A 129 26.72 -12.90 -15.67
N ARG A 130 26.53 -14.18 -16.02
CA ARG A 130 25.21 -14.71 -16.40
C ARG A 130 24.23 -14.65 -15.21
N TYR A 131 24.69 -14.99 -14.02
CA TYR A 131 23.87 -14.84 -12.82
C TYR A 131 23.49 -13.38 -12.57
N GLN A 132 24.44 -12.45 -12.73
CA GLN A 132 24.16 -11.00 -12.58
C GLN A 132 23.13 -10.51 -13.61
N LEU A 133 23.21 -10.97 -14.85
CA LEU A 133 22.22 -10.63 -15.88
C LEU A 133 20.83 -11.13 -15.52
N VAL A 134 20.69 -12.39 -15.12
CA VAL A 134 19.40 -12.97 -14.73
C VAL A 134 18.82 -12.22 -13.53
N THR A 135 19.65 -11.87 -12.57
CA THR A 135 19.23 -11.08 -11.40
C THR A 135 18.76 -9.69 -11.79
N ALA A 136 19.48 -9.01 -12.70
CA ALA A 136 19.07 -7.70 -13.21
C ALA A 136 17.75 -7.76 -13.97
N GLN A 137 17.55 -8.80 -14.79
CA GLN A 137 16.29 -9.04 -15.51
C GLN A 137 15.12 -9.29 -14.55
N ALA A 138 15.33 -10.10 -13.50
CA ALA A 138 14.33 -10.32 -12.46
C ALA A 138 13.95 -9.04 -11.75
N THR A 139 14.94 -8.22 -11.36
CA THR A 139 14.70 -6.92 -10.72
C THR A 139 13.90 -5.97 -11.61
N LEU A 140 14.19 -5.95 -12.92
CA LEU A 140 13.40 -5.16 -13.89
C LEU A 140 11.93 -5.63 -13.94
N GLN A 141 11.69 -6.93 -13.91
CA GLN A 141 10.34 -7.47 -13.90
C GLN A 141 9.61 -7.13 -12.61
N ASP A 142 10.30 -7.18 -11.46
CA ASP A 142 9.74 -6.82 -10.16
C ASP A 142 9.29 -5.35 -10.15
N TYR A 143 10.11 -4.41 -10.64
CA TYR A 143 9.71 -3.00 -10.73
C TYR A 143 8.55 -2.77 -11.70
N LYS A 144 8.51 -3.50 -12.84
CA LYS A 144 7.36 -3.44 -13.75
C LYS A 144 6.08 -3.95 -13.09
N LEU A 145 6.17 -5.03 -12.31
CA LEU A 145 5.03 -5.55 -11.55
C LEU A 145 4.57 -4.56 -10.48
N GLN A 146 5.53 -3.94 -9.77
CA GLN A 146 5.24 -2.90 -8.78
C GLN A 146 4.52 -1.70 -9.40
N LEU A 147 4.94 -1.27 -10.60
CA LEU A 147 4.25 -0.20 -11.32
C LEU A 147 2.82 -0.60 -11.72
N LYS A 148 2.62 -1.84 -12.18
CA LYS A 148 1.27 -2.37 -12.47
C LYS A 148 0.36 -2.35 -11.24
N GLN A 149 0.88 -2.78 -10.09
CA GLN A 149 0.15 -2.77 -8.82
C GLN A 149 -0.22 -1.34 -8.39
N LEU A 150 0.70 -0.39 -8.57
CA LEU A 150 0.46 1.01 -8.22
C LEU A 150 -0.59 1.68 -9.13
N LEU A 151 -0.68 1.23 -10.38
CA LEU A 151 -1.66 1.69 -11.36
C LEU A 151 -2.96 0.86 -11.33
N GLU A 152 -3.08 -0.11 -10.42
CA GLU A 152 -4.22 -1.04 -10.32
C GLU A 152 -4.58 -1.73 -11.65
N LEU A 153 -3.56 -2.00 -12.49
CA LEU A 153 -3.75 -2.71 -13.76
C LEU A 153 -3.86 -4.21 -13.53
N ASP A 154 -4.77 -4.85 -14.27
CA ASP A 154 -4.87 -6.32 -14.27
C ASP A 154 -3.55 -6.98 -14.67
N GLY A 155 -3.15 -8.03 -13.94
CA GLY A 155 -1.87 -8.71 -14.12
C GLY A 155 -1.65 -9.31 -15.52
N GLU A 156 -2.72 -9.60 -16.25
CA GLU A 156 -2.69 -10.17 -17.61
C GLU A 156 -2.38 -9.12 -18.70
N GLN A 157 -2.57 -7.84 -18.43
CA GLN A 157 -2.26 -6.80 -19.42
C GLN A 157 -0.75 -6.67 -19.59
N GLU A 158 -0.26 -6.88 -20.81
CA GLU A 158 1.13 -6.63 -21.16
C GLU A 158 1.37 -5.10 -21.20
N MET A 159 2.13 -4.61 -20.23
CA MET A 159 2.49 -3.19 -20.15
C MET A 159 3.84 -2.97 -20.81
N GLN A 160 3.86 -2.22 -21.89
CA GLN A 160 5.10 -1.72 -22.49
C GLN A 160 5.44 -0.36 -21.87
N VAL A 161 6.50 -0.33 -21.08
CA VAL A 161 7.01 0.93 -20.53
C VAL A 161 7.87 1.58 -21.62
N TYR A 162 7.54 2.83 -21.97
CA TYR A 162 8.38 3.62 -22.86
C TYR A 162 9.71 3.92 -22.15
N LEU A 163 10.79 3.44 -22.73
CA LEU A 163 12.15 3.67 -22.26
C LEU A 163 12.80 4.68 -23.20
N PRO A 164 12.86 5.97 -22.85
CA PRO A 164 13.55 6.96 -23.67
C PRO A 164 15.03 6.62 -23.74
N ALA A 165 15.65 6.83 -24.91
CA ALA A 165 17.09 6.68 -25.03
C ALA A 165 17.80 7.70 -24.12
N LEU A 166 18.79 7.25 -23.34
CA LEU A 166 19.63 8.15 -22.54
C LEU A 166 20.32 9.12 -23.50
N GLY A 167 19.98 10.41 -23.40
CA GLY A 167 20.48 11.46 -24.28
C GLY A 167 19.39 12.33 -24.91
N ASP A 168 18.13 11.96 -24.79
CA ASP A 168 17.03 12.84 -25.15
C ASP A 168 16.85 13.90 -24.05
N GLU A 169 17.37 15.10 -24.27
CA GLU A 169 17.24 16.24 -23.35
C GLU A 169 15.78 16.60 -23.05
N ASN A 170 14.84 16.12 -23.86
CA ASN A 170 13.41 16.31 -23.67
C ASN A 170 12.80 15.47 -22.53
N VAL A 171 13.50 14.45 -22.02
CA VAL A 171 13.00 13.62 -20.89
C VAL A 171 12.99 14.41 -19.59
N LEU A 172 13.84 15.42 -19.48
CA LEU A 172 13.90 16.37 -18.37
C LEU A 172 13.15 17.68 -18.64
N SER A 173 12.34 17.72 -19.71
CA SER A 173 11.38 18.82 -19.86
C SER A 173 10.60 18.93 -18.56
N PRO A 174 10.64 20.09 -17.88
CA PRO A 174 9.99 20.19 -16.58
C PRO A 174 8.55 19.74 -16.78
N LEU A 175 8.13 18.73 -16.00
CA LEU A 175 6.73 18.45 -15.78
C LEU A 175 6.04 19.80 -15.66
N PRO A 176 4.93 20.06 -16.37
CA PRO A 176 4.23 21.32 -16.24
C PRO A 176 4.03 21.54 -14.76
N THR A 177 4.89 22.39 -14.21
CA THR A 177 4.73 22.85 -12.83
C THR A 177 3.35 23.46 -12.83
N LYS A 178 2.40 22.77 -12.23
CA LYS A 178 1.08 23.29 -11.91
C LYS A 178 1.31 24.43 -10.91
N THR A 179 1.88 25.53 -11.41
CA THR A 179 2.15 26.76 -10.66
C THR A 179 0.87 27.58 -10.52
N ASP A 180 -0.28 26.93 -10.53
CA ASP A 180 -1.49 27.45 -9.97
C ASP A 180 -1.64 26.96 -8.53
N VAL A 181 -0.62 27.24 -7.74
CA VAL A 181 -0.81 27.32 -6.30
C VAL A 181 -1.67 28.56 -6.09
N VAL A 182 -2.98 28.39 -6.19
CA VAL A 182 -3.95 29.32 -5.64
C VAL A 182 -3.43 29.69 -4.26
N PRO A 183 -3.20 30.96 -3.95
CA PRO A 183 -2.69 31.35 -2.64
C PRO A 183 -3.68 30.86 -1.59
N LEU A 184 -3.29 29.83 -0.84
CA LEU A 184 -4.06 29.16 0.23
C LEU A 184 -4.32 30.09 1.43
N TRP A 185 -3.98 31.36 1.31
CA TRP A 185 -4.24 32.33 2.36
C TRP A 185 -5.16 33.41 1.82
N PRO A 186 -6.47 33.41 2.16
CA PRO A 186 -7.25 34.62 2.04
C PRO A 186 -6.62 35.60 3.03
N SER A 187 -5.97 36.63 2.51
CA SER A 187 -5.49 37.74 3.30
C SER A 187 -6.58 38.13 4.28
N ALA A 188 -6.32 37.93 5.58
CA ALA A 188 -7.09 38.51 6.64
C ALA A 188 -7.14 40.02 6.38
N ARG A 189 -8.24 40.51 5.86
CA ARG A 189 -8.51 41.95 5.76
C ARG A 189 -9.76 42.25 6.56
N LYS A 190 -9.44 42.92 7.69
CA LYS A 190 -10.24 43.84 8.49
C LYS A 190 -11.62 43.40 8.99
#